data_1a15e9dc2d6d10d6e3e5e85077fb3557
#
_entry.id   1a15e9dc2d6d10d6e3e5e85077fb3557
#
_cell.length_a   1.000
_cell.length_b   1.000
_cell.length_c   1.000
_cell.angle_alpha   90.00
_cell.angle_beta   90.00
_cell.angle_gamma   90.00
#
_symmetry.space_group_name_H-M   'P 1'
#
loop_
_entity.id
_entity.type
_entity.pdbx_description
1 polymer ?
#
loop_
_entity_poly.entity_id
_entity_poly.type
_entity_poly.pdbx_seq_one_letter_code
_entity_poly.pdbx_strand_id
1 'polypeptide(L)'
;MSVTTMEVSTESDPGHPLNGLSLKQRSARAGDRSPGFDATAARRFLDLLQTPRTGCVEMRVLRAAVDRQGWVRRGDDIGGGFGGSTIAGWFDDGQRLIDEARRLRGVSGYVTFNPARSDLLARSDNRLTRARHTTRDDDVLCLRWLYLDIDPLRPAEISSTETELRAAIARRDAILGDHPEFAASGAWGCSGNGAWILVRLADYPNDSQHAALLVEALAALDQQYSDNIVRIDTATANPARLIGLPGTLKAKGCNRPDRPWRRVTLEGSGTQQFDRLQSG
;
A
#
# COMPACT_ATOMS: atom_id res chain seq x y z
N MET A 1 62.81 36.13 -32.47
CA MET A 1 61.97 34.91 -32.51
C MET A 1 60.65 35.28 -31.88
N SER A 2 59.62 35.59 -32.69
CA SER A 2 58.28 35.98 -32.26
C SER A 2 57.41 34.75 -32.11
N VAL A 3 56.78 34.58 -31.00
CA VAL A 3 55.77 33.54 -30.77
C VAL A 3 54.40 34.19 -30.96
N THR A 4 53.69 33.75 -31.99
CA THR A 4 52.35 34.21 -32.34
C THR A 4 51.34 33.38 -31.51
N THR A 5 50.56 34.08 -30.70
CA THR A 5 49.45 33.49 -29.93
C THR A 5 48.22 33.42 -30.85
N MET A 6 47.69 32.24 -31.06
CA MET A 6 46.40 32.01 -31.75
C MET A 6 45.26 32.14 -30.73
N GLU A 7 44.38 33.12 -30.90
CA GLU A 7 43.10 33.23 -30.25
C GLU A 7 42.12 32.26 -30.90
N VAL A 8 41.57 31.35 -30.09
CA VAL A 8 40.43 30.49 -30.45
C VAL A 8 39.14 31.18 -30.04
N SER A 9 38.40 31.70 -31.00
CA SER A 9 37.06 32.25 -30.80
C SER A 9 36.10 31.08 -30.62
N THR A 10 35.49 31.00 -29.46
CA THR A 10 34.36 30.08 -29.18
C THR A 10 33.08 30.78 -29.61
N GLU A 11 32.52 30.34 -30.73
CA GLU A 11 31.12 30.64 -31.09
C GLU A 11 30.16 29.98 -30.08
N SER A 12 29.34 30.81 -29.44
CA SER A 12 28.25 30.40 -28.60
C SER A 12 27.04 29.98 -29.42
N ASP A 13 26.70 28.69 -29.36
CA ASP A 13 25.49 28.11 -29.93
C ASP A 13 24.24 28.64 -29.16
N PRO A 14 23.23 29.22 -29.84
CA PRO A 14 22.04 29.72 -29.21
C PRO A 14 21.11 28.58 -28.79
N GLY A 15 20.96 28.45 -27.50
CA GLY A 15 20.26 27.49 -26.72
C GLY A 15 18.99 26.88 -27.24
N HIS A 16 18.95 25.58 -27.13
CA HIS A 16 17.72 24.78 -27.15
C HIS A 16 16.93 25.03 -25.84
N PRO A 17 15.62 25.36 -25.87
CA PRO A 17 14.86 25.81 -24.69
C PRO A 17 14.46 24.71 -23.70
N LEU A 18 15.15 23.57 -23.68
CA LEU A 18 14.80 22.42 -22.84
C LEU A 18 15.73 22.19 -21.63
N ASN A 19 16.77 23.01 -21.43
CA ASN A 19 17.77 22.77 -20.37
C ASN A 19 17.46 23.40 -19.01
N GLY A 20 16.30 24.04 -18.82
CA GLY A 20 15.94 24.77 -17.58
C GLY A 20 14.90 24.11 -16.68
N LEU A 21 14.34 22.96 -17.06
CA LEU A 21 13.31 22.30 -16.24
C LEU A 21 13.95 21.32 -15.26
N SER A 22 13.69 21.51 -13.95
CA SER A 22 14.11 20.57 -12.90
C SER A 22 13.52 19.18 -13.18
N LEU A 23 14.19 18.12 -12.71
CA LEU A 23 13.67 16.74 -12.78
C LEU A 23 12.22 16.62 -12.29
N LYS A 24 11.78 17.47 -11.33
CA LYS A 24 10.41 17.58 -10.85
C LYS A 24 9.42 18.09 -11.93
N GLN A 25 9.85 19.01 -12.79
CA GLN A 25 8.99 19.56 -13.86
C GLN A 25 8.89 18.64 -15.09
N ARG A 26 9.87 17.75 -15.29
CA ARG A 26 9.83 16.73 -16.38
C ARG A 26 8.84 15.59 -16.06
N SER A 27 8.64 15.26 -14.78
CA SER A 27 7.66 14.23 -14.34
C SER A 27 6.20 14.66 -14.55
N ALA A 28 5.89 15.95 -14.51
CA ALA A 28 4.52 16.48 -14.62
C ALA A 28 3.99 16.57 -16.06
N ARG A 29 4.83 16.39 -17.10
CA ARG A 29 4.43 16.53 -18.53
C ARG A 29 4.29 15.22 -19.30
N ALA A 30 4.77 14.09 -18.79
CA ALA A 30 4.36 12.79 -19.29
C ALA A 30 2.94 12.56 -18.77
N GLY A 31 1.92 12.63 -19.64
CA GLY A 31 0.52 12.46 -19.26
C GLY A 31 0.38 11.26 -18.32
N ASP A 32 -0.19 11.49 -17.13
CA ASP A 32 -0.33 10.46 -16.10
C ASP A 32 -1.14 9.28 -16.65
N ARG A 33 -0.45 8.25 -17.10
CA ARG A 33 -1.02 6.98 -17.56
C ARG A 33 -1.27 6.02 -16.39
N SER A 34 -1.26 6.52 -15.17
CA SER A 34 -1.55 5.71 -14.00
C SER A 34 -2.97 5.14 -14.07
N PRO A 35 -3.17 3.88 -13.66
CA PRO A 35 -4.51 3.29 -13.62
C PRO A 35 -5.43 4.09 -12.71
N GLY A 36 -6.68 4.36 -13.16
CA GLY A 36 -7.71 5.01 -12.35
C GLY A 36 -8.10 4.17 -11.11
N PHE A 37 -8.80 4.78 -10.17
CA PHE A 37 -9.33 4.08 -8.98
C PHE A 37 -10.41 3.05 -9.38
N ASP A 38 -10.32 1.85 -8.79
CA ASP A 38 -11.31 0.77 -8.97
C ASP A 38 -12.15 0.61 -7.69
N ALA A 39 -13.33 1.24 -7.69
CA ALA A 39 -14.24 1.21 -6.56
C ALA A 39 -14.84 -0.19 -6.30
N THR A 40 -14.97 -1.03 -7.33
CA THR A 40 -15.51 -2.39 -7.19
C THR A 40 -14.53 -3.28 -6.43
N ALA A 41 -13.24 -3.22 -6.77
CA ALA A 41 -12.21 -3.96 -6.04
C ALA A 41 -12.12 -3.48 -4.58
N ALA A 42 -12.19 -2.17 -4.34
CA ALA A 42 -12.19 -1.62 -2.98
C ALA A 42 -13.41 -2.09 -2.17
N ARG A 43 -14.62 -2.07 -2.76
CA ARG A 43 -15.84 -2.56 -2.12
C ARG A 43 -15.72 -4.02 -1.72
N ARG A 44 -15.37 -4.89 -2.68
CA ARG A 44 -15.21 -6.32 -2.42
C ARG A 44 -14.20 -6.59 -1.29
N PHE A 45 -13.11 -5.84 -1.24
CA PHE A 45 -12.12 -5.99 -0.18
C PHE A 45 -12.65 -5.55 1.19
N LEU A 46 -13.35 -4.41 1.28
CA LEU A 46 -13.95 -3.93 2.52
C LEU A 46 -15.03 -4.89 3.05
N ASP A 47 -15.82 -5.48 2.15
CA ASP A 47 -16.83 -6.48 2.50
C ASP A 47 -16.17 -7.74 3.10
N LEU A 48 -15.00 -8.17 2.57
CA LEU A 48 -14.21 -9.27 3.13
C LEU A 48 -13.69 -8.98 4.54
N LEU A 49 -13.26 -7.75 4.81
CA LEU A 49 -12.77 -7.38 6.13
C LEU A 49 -13.86 -7.47 7.21
N GLN A 50 -15.14 -7.38 6.85
CA GLN A 50 -16.32 -7.43 7.73
C GLN A 50 -16.23 -6.49 8.94
N THR A 51 -15.43 -5.43 8.82
CA THR A 51 -15.09 -4.54 9.93
C THR A 51 -16.24 -3.67 10.40
N PRO A 52 -17.18 -3.20 9.53
CA PRO A 52 -18.26 -2.31 9.96
C PRO A 52 -19.16 -2.85 11.06
N ARG A 53 -19.19 -4.18 11.26
CA ARG A 53 -20.02 -4.80 12.31
C ARG A 53 -19.36 -4.86 13.68
N THR A 54 -18.02 -4.70 13.76
CA THR A 54 -17.26 -4.97 14.99
C THR A 54 -16.27 -3.87 15.36
N GLY A 55 -16.26 -2.73 14.64
CA GLY A 55 -15.32 -1.66 14.88
C GLY A 55 -15.21 -0.74 13.66
N CYS A 56 -14.10 -0.04 13.54
CA CYS A 56 -13.83 0.81 12.39
C CYS A 56 -12.55 0.40 11.66
N VAL A 57 -12.40 0.85 10.42
CA VAL A 57 -11.20 0.73 9.59
C VAL A 57 -10.51 2.10 9.54
N GLU A 58 -9.21 2.17 9.78
CA GLU A 58 -8.43 3.35 9.42
C GLU A 58 -8.04 3.30 7.95
N MET A 59 -8.31 4.37 7.20
CA MET A 59 -7.66 4.63 5.92
C MET A 59 -6.53 5.63 6.13
N ARG A 60 -5.34 5.33 5.58
CA ARG A 60 -4.13 6.14 5.75
C ARG A 60 -3.44 6.41 4.42
N VAL A 61 -3.00 7.66 4.24
CA VAL A 61 -2.18 8.11 3.12
C VAL A 61 -0.94 8.79 3.69
N LEU A 62 0.23 8.28 3.33
CA LEU A 62 1.50 8.75 3.88
C LEU A 62 2.11 9.84 2.99
N ARG A 63 2.84 10.79 3.60
CA ARG A 63 3.53 11.90 2.90
C ARG A 63 2.60 12.65 1.95
N ALA A 64 1.38 12.93 2.39
CA ALA A 64 0.31 13.51 1.60
C ALA A 64 -0.16 14.85 2.17
N ALA A 65 -0.89 15.59 1.36
CA ALA A 65 -1.64 16.77 1.75
C ALA A 65 -2.93 16.86 0.93
N VAL A 66 -3.91 17.62 1.43
CA VAL A 66 -5.14 17.93 0.71
C VAL A 66 -4.94 19.27 -0.02
N ASP A 67 -5.12 19.29 -1.34
CA ASP A 67 -5.04 20.51 -2.13
C ASP A 67 -6.31 21.37 -2.01
N ARG A 68 -6.30 22.57 -2.64
CA ARG A 68 -7.43 23.50 -2.59
C ARG A 68 -8.71 22.97 -3.24
N GLN A 69 -8.60 21.99 -4.14
CA GLN A 69 -9.72 21.32 -4.81
C GLN A 69 -10.23 20.12 -3.99
N GLY A 70 -9.59 19.80 -2.86
CA GLY A 70 -9.95 18.68 -2.02
C GLY A 70 -9.31 17.33 -2.44
N TRP A 71 -8.39 17.31 -3.43
CA TRP A 71 -7.66 16.09 -3.80
C TRP A 71 -6.56 15.78 -2.80
N VAL A 72 -6.37 14.51 -2.50
CA VAL A 72 -5.24 14.03 -1.68
C VAL A 72 -4.08 13.70 -2.61
N ARG A 73 -2.98 14.43 -2.48
CA ARG A 73 -1.77 14.33 -3.32
C ARG A 73 -0.51 14.16 -2.48
N ARG A 74 0.61 13.86 -3.13
CA ARG A 74 1.93 13.90 -2.47
C ARG A 74 2.19 15.31 -1.94
N GLY A 75 2.69 15.40 -0.71
CA GLY A 75 3.00 16.69 -0.09
C GLY A 75 4.01 17.52 -0.88
N ASP A 76 4.98 16.87 -1.52
CA ASP A 76 6.00 17.51 -2.35
C ASP A 76 5.41 18.16 -3.62
N ASP A 77 4.28 17.66 -4.13
CA ASP A 77 3.65 18.18 -5.35
C ASP A 77 2.80 19.42 -5.08
N ILE A 78 2.50 19.73 -3.82
CA ILE A 78 1.59 20.85 -3.43
C ILE A 78 2.35 22.11 -2.98
N GLY A 79 3.68 22.11 -3.05
CA GLY A 79 4.50 23.34 -2.84
C GLY A 79 4.68 23.75 -1.37
N GLY A 80 4.50 22.87 -0.44
CA GLY A 80 4.75 23.10 0.98
C GLY A 80 6.01 22.40 1.45
N GLY A 81 7.15 22.99 1.31
CA GLY A 81 8.53 22.66 1.66
C GLY A 81 8.94 21.56 2.65
N PHE A 82 8.06 20.66 3.03
CA PHE A 82 8.34 19.49 3.86
C PHE A 82 7.44 18.33 3.42
N GLY A 83 7.99 17.22 3.06
CA GLY A 83 7.48 15.93 2.57
C GLY A 83 6.10 15.42 2.97
N GLY A 84 5.11 16.28 3.12
CA GLY A 84 3.73 15.94 3.43
C GLY A 84 3.51 15.41 4.86
N SER A 85 2.25 15.34 5.23
CA SER A 85 1.78 14.79 6.52
C SER A 85 1.22 13.39 6.34
N THR A 86 0.83 12.74 7.41
CA THR A 86 -0.09 11.62 7.36
C THR A 86 -1.51 12.17 7.27
N ILE A 87 -2.24 11.76 6.24
CA ILE A 87 -3.68 11.96 6.09
C ILE A 87 -4.35 10.65 6.49
N ALA A 88 -5.27 10.68 7.44
CA ALA A 88 -5.99 9.49 7.88
C ALA A 88 -7.44 9.82 8.24
N GLY A 89 -8.28 8.78 8.25
CA GLY A 89 -9.66 8.82 8.70
C GLY A 89 -10.09 7.44 9.19
N TRP A 90 -11.05 7.41 10.09
CA TRP A 90 -11.64 6.18 10.62
C TRP A 90 -13.05 6.04 10.08
N PHE A 91 -13.36 4.84 9.60
CA PHE A 91 -14.56 4.57 8.83
C PHE A 91 -15.30 3.35 9.41
N ASP A 92 -16.58 3.52 9.69
CA ASP A 92 -17.56 2.46 9.89
C ASP A 92 -18.54 2.34 8.71
N ASP A 93 -18.50 3.32 7.79
CA ASP A 93 -19.21 3.34 6.51
C ASP A 93 -18.24 3.09 5.34
N GLY A 94 -18.31 1.89 4.75
CA GLY A 94 -17.46 1.50 3.62
C GLY A 94 -17.73 2.34 2.35
N GLN A 95 -18.92 2.93 2.17
CA GLN A 95 -19.18 3.82 1.04
C GLN A 95 -18.45 5.15 1.22
N ARG A 96 -18.47 5.71 2.42
CA ARG A 96 -17.70 6.91 2.75
C ARG A 96 -16.21 6.71 2.54
N LEU A 97 -15.67 5.53 2.94
CA LEU A 97 -14.26 5.21 2.68
C LEU A 97 -13.95 5.18 1.18
N ILE A 98 -14.81 4.58 0.36
CA ILE A 98 -14.65 4.55 -1.10
C ILE A 98 -14.71 5.96 -1.70
N ASP A 99 -15.61 6.81 -1.23
CA ASP A 99 -15.74 8.19 -1.72
C ASP A 99 -14.47 9.01 -1.38
N GLU A 100 -13.92 8.81 -0.19
CA GLU A 100 -12.64 9.41 0.20
C GLU A 100 -11.46 8.85 -0.61
N ALA A 101 -11.44 7.54 -0.89
CA ALA A 101 -10.42 6.92 -1.74
C ALA A 101 -10.44 7.44 -3.18
N ARG A 102 -11.60 7.85 -3.70
CA ARG A 102 -11.72 8.50 -5.02
C ARG A 102 -10.99 9.85 -5.11
N ARG A 103 -10.65 10.46 -3.97
CA ARG A 103 -9.92 11.72 -3.90
C ARG A 103 -8.41 11.57 -4.06
N LEU A 104 -7.88 10.35 -4.03
CA LEU A 104 -6.45 10.08 -4.15
C LEU A 104 -5.94 10.37 -5.57
N ARG A 105 -4.81 11.08 -5.67
CA ARG A 105 -4.14 11.41 -6.94
C ARG A 105 -2.64 11.18 -6.82
N GLY A 106 -2.12 10.16 -7.50
CA GLY A 106 -0.68 9.85 -7.51
C GLY A 106 -0.10 9.47 -6.14
N VAL A 107 -0.94 8.98 -5.22
CA VAL A 107 -0.57 8.53 -3.88
C VAL A 107 -1.15 7.16 -3.58
N SER A 108 -0.51 6.43 -2.67
CA SER A 108 -0.99 5.12 -2.22
C SER A 108 -1.99 5.26 -1.08
N GLY A 109 -3.11 4.55 -1.17
CA GLY A 109 -4.08 4.41 -0.08
C GLY A 109 -3.86 3.08 0.66
N TYR A 110 -3.88 3.13 1.98
CA TYR A 110 -3.72 1.96 2.85
C TYR A 110 -4.90 1.87 3.82
N VAL A 111 -5.20 0.67 4.29
CA VAL A 111 -6.20 0.45 5.33
C VAL A 111 -5.67 -0.51 6.40
N THR A 112 -6.16 -0.38 7.65
CA THR A 112 -6.01 -1.44 8.64
C THR A 112 -6.90 -2.62 8.23
N PHE A 113 -6.41 -3.84 8.38
CA PHE A 113 -7.19 -5.04 8.04
C PHE A 113 -7.81 -5.71 9.27
N ASN A 114 -7.23 -5.53 10.45
CA ASN A 114 -7.88 -5.90 11.71
C ASN A 114 -8.82 -4.80 12.19
N PRO A 115 -9.94 -5.13 12.86
CA PRO A 115 -10.90 -4.15 13.33
C PRO A 115 -10.32 -3.30 14.48
N ALA A 116 -10.44 -1.98 14.37
CA ALA A 116 -10.07 -1.04 15.41
C ALA A 116 -11.28 -0.58 16.21
N ARG A 117 -11.07 -0.09 17.43
CA ARG A 117 -12.13 0.39 18.33
C ARG A 117 -12.95 1.51 17.69
N SER A 118 -14.27 1.46 17.85
CA SER A 118 -15.19 2.43 17.23
C SER A 118 -15.06 3.85 17.79
N ASP A 119 -14.54 4.04 19.02
CA ASP A 119 -14.30 5.35 19.61
C ASP A 119 -13.25 6.17 18.83
N LEU A 120 -12.42 5.51 18.00
CA LEU A 120 -11.48 6.17 17.12
C LEU A 120 -12.15 7.02 16.03
N LEU A 121 -13.42 6.78 15.73
CA LEU A 121 -14.23 7.65 14.86
C LEU A 121 -14.23 9.11 15.35
N ALA A 122 -14.15 9.34 16.66
CA ALA A 122 -14.06 10.68 17.22
C ALA A 122 -12.83 11.48 16.74
N ARG A 123 -11.78 10.81 16.23
CA ARG A 123 -10.58 11.46 15.68
C ARG A 123 -10.84 12.09 14.30
N SER A 124 -11.64 11.40 13.47
CA SER A 124 -12.06 11.88 12.15
C SER A 124 -13.15 10.95 11.60
N ASP A 125 -14.40 11.33 11.83
CA ASP A 125 -15.58 10.53 11.50
C ASP A 125 -15.79 10.46 9.98
N ASN A 126 -15.57 9.27 9.41
CA ASN A 126 -15.85 8.91 8.01
C ASN A 126 -15.29 9.90 6.96
N ARG A 127 -14.10 10.48 7.24
CA ARG A 127 -13.42 11.40 6.31
C ARG A 127 -11.90 11.41 6.50
N LEU A 128 -11.17 11.72 5.44
CA LEU A 128 -9.72 11.90 5.47
C LEU A 128 -9.36 13.32 5.92
N THR A 129 -8.56 13.41 6.98
CA THR A 129 -8.03 14.66 7.52
C THR A 129 -6.53 14.52 7.84
N ARG A 130 -5.86 15.63 8.13
CA ARG A 130 -4.49 15.59 8.66
C ARG A 130 -4.52 14.96 10.05
N ALA A 131 -3.87 13.79 10.17
CA ALA A 131 -3.85 13.04 11.41
C ALA A 131 -2.66 13.43 12.29
N ARG A 132 -2.91 13.63 13.59
CA ARG A 132 -1.87 13.77 14.63
C ARG A 132 -1.47 12.40 15.19
N HIS A 133 -2.42 11.49 15.25
CA HIS A 133 -2.27 10.13 15.76
C HIS A 133 -2.90 9.17 14.77
N THR A 134 -2.42 7.95 14.74
CA THR A 134 -2.93 6.85 13.91
C THR A 134 -3.34 5.71 14.83
N THR A 135 -4.01 4.69 14.29
CA THR A 135 -4.33 3.47 15.04
C THR A 135 -3.05 2.82 15.55
N ARG A 136 -3.02 2.46 16.80
CA ARG A 136 -1.96 1.72 17.49
C ARG A 136 -2.36 0.26 17.66
N ASP A 137 -1.40 -0.59 18.01
CA ASP A 137 -1.67 -2.00 18.26
C ASP A 137 -2.72 -2.22 19.34
N ASP A 138 -2.68 -1.45 20.43
CA ASP A 138 -3.66 -1.48 21.52
C ASP A 138 -5.07 -0.98 21.14
N ASP A 139 -5.19 -0.29 20.00
CA ASP A 139 -6.49 0.17 19.48
C ASP A 139 -7.23 -0.94 18.69
N VAL A 140 -6.56 -2.08 18.39
CA VAL A 140 -7.11 -3.20 17.62
C VAL A 140 -7.92 -4.12 18.54
N LEU A 141 -9.13 -4.47 18.13
CA LEU A 141 -10.07 -5.28 18.91
C LEU A 141 -9.72 -6.77 18.95
N CYS A 142 -9.27 -7.30 17.82
CA CYS A 142 -8.90 -8.71 17.69
C CYS A 142 -7.95 -8.92 16.51
N LEU A 143 -7.20 -10.04 16.55
CA LEU A 143 -6.36 -10.50 15.46
C LEU A 143 -7.21 -11.40 14.56
N ARG A 144 -7.75 -10.79 13.50
CA ARG A 144 -8.68 -11.44 12.55
C ARG A 144 -7.96 -12.04 11.36
N TRP A 145 -6.80 -11.50 11.00
CA TRP A 145 -6.08 -11.85 9.80
C TRP A 145 -4.59 -12.03 10.04
N LEU A 146 -4.01 -13.07 9.48
CA LEU A 146 -2.57 -13.16 9.27
C LEU A 146 -2.26 -12.59 7.89
N TYR A 147 -1.34 -11.62 7.83
CA TYR A 147 -0.96 -10.93 6.62
C TYR A 147 0.44 -11.32 6.16
N LEU A 148 0.53 -11.92 4.97
CA LEU A 148 1.78 -12.19 4.28
C LEU A 148 2.01 -11.10 3.23
N ASP A 149 3.05 -10.29 3.40
CA ASP A 149 3.53 -9.33 2.39
C ASP A 149 4.75 -9.95 1.69
N ILE A 150 4.60 -10.22 0.41
CA ILE A 150 5.56 -10.99 -0.40
C ILE A 150 6.20 -10.02 -1.37
N ASP A 151 7.37 -9.52 -1.02
CA ASP A 151 8.06 -8.46 -1.76
C ASP A 151 9.30 -9.01 -2.50
N PRO A 152 9.52 -8.64 -3.78
CA PRO A 152 10.77 -8.94 -4.45
C PRO A 152 11.90 -8.09 -3.86
N LEU A 153 13.10 -8.64 -3.80
CA LEU A 153 14.29 -7.90 -3.39
C LEU A 153 14.61 -6.83 -4.44
N ARG A 154 14.57 -5.56 -4.04
CA ARG A 154 14.82 -4.40 -4.89
C ARG A 154 15.35 -3.22 -4.07
N PRO A 155 15.94 -2.20 -4.69
CA PRO A 155 16.31 -0.97 -3.99
C PRO A 155 15.09 -0.33 -3.31
N ALA A 156 15.34 0.31 -2.17
CA ALA A 156 14.29 0.99 -1.41
C ALA A 156 13.67 2.14 -2.23
N GLU A 157 12.43 2.52 -1.88
CA GLU A 157 11.73 3.69 -2.41
C GLU A 157 11.53 3.71 -3.94
N ILE A 158 11.60 2.56 -4.63
CA ILE A 158 11.25 2.44 -6.06
C ILE A 158 10.19 1.37 -6.29
N SER A 159 9.43 1.49 -7.40
CA SER A 159 8.51 0.44 -7.84
C SER A 159 9.27 -0.76 -8.39
N SER A 160 8.63 -1.94 -8.39
CA SER A 160 9.18 -3.15 -9.00
C SER A 160 9.15 -3.09 -10.52
N THR A 161 10.12 -3.76 -11.15
CA THR A 161 10.05 -4.13 -12.56
C THR A 161 8.97 -5.20 -12.76
N GLU A 162 8.65 -5.52 -14.01
CA GLU A 162 7.71 -6.60 -14.31
C GLU A 162 8.24 -7.97 -13.88
N THR A 163 9.54 -8.22 -14.05
CA THR A 163 10.19 -9.48 -13.65
C THR A 163 10.17 -9.65 -12.14
N GLU A 164 10.52 -8.61 -11.38
CA GLU A 164 10.48 -8.60 -9.91
C GLU A 164 9.05 -8.88 -9.41
N LEU A 165 8.03 -8.23 -10.01
CA LEU A 165 6.64 -8.42 -9.64
C LEU A 165 6.17 -9.86 -9.90
N ARG A 166 6.49 -10.41 -11.09
CA ARG A 166 6.12 -11.80 -11.44
C ARG A 166 6.75 -12.83 -10.49
N ALA A 167 7.98 -12.59 -10.04
CA ALA A 167 8.62 -13.48 -9.05
C ALA A 167 7.84 -13.50 -7.73
N ALA A 168 7.38 -12.37 -7.23
CA ALA A 168 6.56 -12.29 -6.02
C ALA A 168 5.18 -12.95 -6.21
N ILE A 169 4.54 -12.78 -7.37
CA ILE A 169 3.25 -13.43 -7.70
C ILE A 169 3.44 -14.96 -7.77
N ALA A 170 4.49 -15.45 -8.42
CA ALA A 170 4.77 -16.88 -8.49
C ALA A 170 5.03 -17.48 -7.09
N ARG A 171 5.68 -16.74 -6.19
CA ARG A 171 5.86 -17.16 -4.80
C ARG A 171 4.54 -17.25 -4.05
N ARG A 172 3.67 -16.25 -4.19
CA ARG A 172 2.31 -16.30 -3.64
C ARG A 172 1.55 -17.52 -4.11
N ASP A 173 1.59 -17.79 -5.42
CA ASP A 173 0.86 -18.91 -6.01
C ASP A 173 1.40 -20.25 -5.54
N ALA A 174 2.72 -20.37 -5.31
CA ALA A 174 3.33 -21.55 -4.70
C ALA A 174 2.84 -21.74 -3.25
N ILE A 175 2.83 -20.68 -2.43
CA ILE A 175 2.31 -20.73 -1.05
C ILE A 175 0.83 -21.17 -1.05
N LEU A 176 -0.01 -20.61 -1.92
CA LEU A 176 -1.42 -21.00 -2.02
C LEU A 176 -1.62 -22.43 -2.52
N GLY A 177 -0.69 -22.95 -3.34
CA GLY A 177 -0.68 -24.36 -3.77
C GLY A 177 -0.32 -25.32 -2.66
N ASP A 178 0.68 -24.97 -1.84
CA ASP A 178 1.13 -25.79 -0.71
C ASP A 178 0.18 -25.69 0.50
N HIS A 179 -0.57 -24.58 0.61
CA HIS A 179 -1.52 -24.27 1.69
C HIS A 179 -2.92 -23.95 1.13
N PRO A 180 -3.65 -24.95 0.60
CA PRO A 180 -4.97 -24.71 0.01
C PRO A 180 -6.00 -24.14 1.00
N GLU A 181 -5.81 -24.35 2.31
CA GLU A 181 -6.61 -23.73 3.37
C GLU A 181 -6.50 -22.21 3.40
N PHE A 182 -5.35 -21.63 2.99
CA PHE A 182 -5.19 -20.19 2.88
C PHE A 182 -6.07 -19.62 1.76
N ALA A 183 -6.16 -20.32 0.64
CA ALA A 183 -7.06 -19.94 -0.43
C ALA A 183 -8.54 -20.14 -0.05
N ALA A 184 -8.86 -21.20 0.69
CA ALA A 184 -10.24 -21.52 1.07
C ALA A 184 -10.84 -20.50 2.05
N SER A 185 -10.03 -19.95 2.96
CA SER A 185 -10.48 -19.03 4.04
C SER A 185 -10.01 -17.60 3.89
N GLY A 186 -9.09 -17.32 2.97
CA GLY A 186 -8.39 -16.05 2.86
C GLY A 186 -8.74 -15.24 1.63
N ALA A 187 -7.89 -14.25 1.38
CA ALA A 187 -7.91 -13.43 0.17
C ALA A 187 -6.47 -13.16 -0.29
N TRP A 188 -6.28 -12.92 -1.57
CA TRP A 188 -4.96 -12.67 -2.13
C TRP A 188 -5.00 -11.73 -3.33
N GLY A 189 -3.87 -11.13 -3.62
CA GLY A 189 -3.74 -10.20 -4.74
C GLY A 189 -2.32 -9.69 -4.95
N CYS A 190 -2.23 -8.61 -5.71
CA CYS A 190 -1.00 -7.89 -6.00
C CYS A 190 -0.99 -6.56 -5.24
N SER A 191 0.12 -6.26 -4.58
CA SER A 191 0.31 -4.97 -3.89
C SER A 191 0.69 -3.82 -4.85
N GLY A 192 0.85 -4.12 -6.15
CA GLY A 192 1.40 -3.23 -7.17
C GLY A 192 2.93 -3.30 -7.29
N ASN A 193 3.63 -3.77 -6.26
CA ASN A 193 5.08 -3.95 -6.24
C ASN A 193 5.52 -5.35 -5.80
N GLY A 194 4.62 -6.11 -5.22
CA GLY A 194 4.77 -7.48 -4.75
C GLY A 194 3.41 -8.17 -4.74
N ALA A 195 3.27 -9.24 -4.00
CA ALA A 195 2.03 -9.97 -3.82
C ALA A 195 1.64 -10.02 -2.34
N TRP A 196 0.41 -10.39 -2.05
CA TRP A 196 -0.07 -10.51 -0.69
C TRP A 196 -1.08 -11.63 -0.52
N ILE A 197 -1.12 -12.17 0.70
CA ILE A 197 -2.15 -13.11 1.16
C ILE A 197 -2.65 -12.60 2.52
N LEU A 198 -3.97 -12.59 2.71
CA LEU A 198 -4.63 -12.47 4.01
C LEU A 198 -5.27 -13.81 4.33
N VAL A 199 -4.83 -14.46 5.41
CA VAL A 199 -5.43 -15.71 5.91
C VAL A 199 -6.40 -15.39 7.02
N ARG A 200 -7.65 -15.82 6.92
CA ARG A 200 -8.67 -15.60 7.94
C ARG A 200 -8.39 -16.46 9.18
N LEU A 201 -8.35 -15.82 10.34
CA LEU A 201 -8.20 -16.45 11.65
C LEU A 201 -9.54 -16.46 12.40
N ALA A 202 -9.66 -17.30 13.41
CA ALA A 202 -10.72 -17.17 14.42
C ALA A 202 -10.43 -15.90 15.23
N ASP A 203 -11.23 -14.87 15.23
CA ASP A 203 -11.00 -13.59 15.90
C ASP A 203 -10.25 -13.74 17.25
N TYR A 204 -8.92 -13.92 17.18
CA TYR A 204 -8.09 -14.14 18.37
C TYR A 204 -8.00 -12.87 19.22
N PRO A 205 -7.93 -12.99 20.55
CA PRO A 205 -7.63 -11.85 21.41
C PRO A 205 -6.36 -11.10 20.95
N ASN A 206 -6.41 -9.79 21.03
CA ASN A 206 -5.23 -8.96 20.79
C ASN A 206 -4.37 -8.89 22.06
N ASP A 207 -3.63 -9.95 22.32
CA ASP A 207 -2.73 -10.09 23.45
C ASP A 207 -1.34 -10.59 23.02
N SER A 208 -0.39 -10.57 23.95
CA SER A 208 1.00 -10.95 23.65
C SER A 208 1.16 -12.42 23.25
N GLN A 209 0.32 -13.32 23.74
CA GLN A 209 0.38 -14.74 23.41
C GLN A 209 -0.01 -14.98 21.96
N HIS A 210 -1.16 -14.42 21.52
CA HIS A 210 -1.60 -14.58 20.14
C HIS A 210 -0.75 -13.78 19.15
N ALA A 211 -0.26 -12.60 19.55
CA ALA A 211 0.70 -11.86 18.73
C ALA A 211 2.00 -12.66 18.50
N ALA A 212 2.51 -13.37 19.52
CA ALA A 212 3.69 -14.23 19.37
C ALA A 212 3.45 -15.38 18.38
N LEU A 213 2.27 -16.01 18.39
CA LEU A 213 1.91 -17.04 17.41
C LEU A 213 1.96 -16.53 15.97
N LEU A 214 1.50 -15.29 15.72
CA LEU A 214 1.59 -14.68 14.37
C LEU A 214 3.03 -14.42 13.95
N VAL A 215 3.89 -13.98 14.89
CA VAL A 215 5.33 -13.78 14.64
C VAL A 215 6.00 -15.11 14.28
N GLU A 216 5.71 -16.18 15.04
CA GLU A 216 6.26 -17.52 14.78
C GLU A 216 5.78 -18.09 13.44
N ALA A 217 4.49 -17.93 13.12
CA ALA A 217 3.93 -18.37 11.85
C ALA A 217 4.58 -17.64 10.66
N LEU A 218 4.75 -16.32 10.74
CA LEU A 218 5.43 -15.54 9.70
C LEU A 218 6.90 -15.91 9.57
N ALA A 219 7.61 -16.16 10.69
CA ALA A 219 8.99 -16.58 10.67
C ALA A 219 9.17 -17.96 10.01
N ALA A 220 8.26 -18.91 10.26
CA ALA A 220 8.26 -20.22 9.62
C ALA A 220 8.02 -20.11 8.11
N LEU A 221 7.06 -19.28 7.68
CA LEU A 221 6.77 -19.03 6.27
C LEU A 221 7.93 -18.30 5.57
N ASP A 222 8.57 -17.33 6.24
CA ASP A 222 9.77 -16.67 5.71
C ASP A 222 10.91 -17.68 5.51
N GLN A 223 11.18 -18.53 6.49
CA GLN A 223 12.20 -19.56 6.39
C GLN A 223 11.96 -20.54 5.24
N GLN A 224 10.70 -20.89 4.98
CA GLN A 224 10.32 -21.87 3.95
C GLN A 224 10.29 -21.25 2.55
N TYR A 225 9.81 -20.00 2.41
CA TYR A 225 9.47 -19.44 1.11
C TYR A 225 10.32 -18.24 0.68
N SER A 226 11.13 -17.65 1.55
CA SER A 226 12.02 -16.57 1.15
C SER A 226 13.33 -17.12 0.53
N ASP A 227 13.87 -16.36 -0.42
CA ASP A 227 15.13 -16.65 -1.07
C ASP A 227 15.91 -15.36 -1.42
N ASN A 228 16.86 -15.43 -2.34
CA ASN A 228 17.63 -14.28 -2.81
C ASN A 228 16.90 -13.42 -3.87
N ILE A 229 15.65 -13.72 -4.19
CA ILE A 229 14.81 -12.99 -5.17
C ILE A 229 13.58 -12.38 -4.50
N VAL A 230 12.91 -13.12 -3.61
CA VAL A 230 11.65 -12.74 -2.97
C VAL A 230 11.72 -12.99 -1.48
N ARG A 231 11.16 -12.09 -0.68
CA ARG A 231 11.04 -12.18 0.77
C ARG A 231 9.61 -12.04 1.26
N ILE A 232 9.29 -12.76 2.34
CA ILE A 232 8.13 -12.51 3.19
C ILE A 232 8.54 -11.48 4.26
N ASP A 233 7.79 -10.37 4.38
CA ASP A 233 8.03 -9.36 5.42
C ASP A 233 7.49 -9.85 6.77
N THR A 234 8.36 -10.29 7.66
CA THR A 234 7.99 -10.77 9.01
C THR A 234 7.55 -9.62 9.95
N ALA A 235 7.82 -8.36 9.59
CA ALA A 235 7.38 -7.20 10.37
C ALA A 235 5.86 -6.93 10.23
N THR A 236 5.13 -7.76 9.47
CA THR A 236 3.68 -7.61 9.27
C THR A 236 2.83 -8.18 10.42
N ALA A 237 3.44 -8.77 11.44
CA ALA A 237 2.75 -9.38 12.58
C ALA A 237 2.05 -8.37 13.50
N ASN A 238 2.38 -7.09 13.45
CA ASN A 238 1.80 -6.08 14.35
C ASN A 238 0.29 -5.89 14.09
N PRO A 239 -0.55 -5.80 15.15
CA PRO A 239 -2.01 -5.75 15.04
C PRO A 239 -2.56 -4.61 14.17
N ALA A 240 -1.99 -3.40 14.28
CA ALA A 240 -2.41 -2.21 13.53
C ALA A 240 -1.76 -2.08 12.15
N ARG A 241 -1.26 -3.20 11.59
CA ARG A 241 -0.61 -3.21 10.27
C ARG A 241 -1.55 -2.75 9.17
N LEU A 242 -0.96 -2.09 8.18
CA LEU A 242 -1.65 -1.58 7.01
C LEU A 242 -1.41 -2.48 5.80
N ILE A 243 -2.47 -2.64 5.01
CA ILE A 243 -2.41 -3.21 3.67
C ILE A 243 -2.80 -2.16 2.63
N GLY A 244 -2.23 -2.22 1.43
CA GLY A 244 -2.70 -1.38 0.32
C GLY A 244 -4.17 -1.66 0.01
N LEU A 245 -5.01 -0.63 -0.05
CA LEU A 245 -6.42 -0.79 -0.40
C LEU A 245 -6.54 -1.21 -1.87
N PRO A 246 -7.06 -2.41 -2.18
CA PRO A 246 -7.35 -2.81 -3.55
C PRO A 246 -8.17 -1.76 -4.29
N GLY A 247 -7.85 -1.53 -5.57
CA GLY A 247 -8.44 -0.47 -6.36
C GLY A 247 -7.65 0.85 -6.35
N THR A 248 -6.81 1.09 -5.35
CA THR A 248 -5.93 2.27 -5.30
C THR A 248 -4.59 2.04 -5.99
N LEU A 249 -3.86 3.12 -6.21
CA LEU A 249 -2.55 3.10 -6.83
C LEU A 249 -1.45 2.81 -5.80
N LYS A 250 -0.47 1.99 -6.15
CA LYS A 250 0.79 1.86 -5.42
C LYS A 250 1.82 2.82 -6.02
N ALA A 251 1.83 4.06 -5.52
CA ALA A 251 2.69 5.13 -6.03
C ALA A 251 4.00 5.21 -5.22
N LYS A 252 4.97 4.34 -5.54
CA LYS A 252 6.28 4.30 -4.89
C LYS A 252 7.36 4.86 -5.83
N GLY A 253 8.15 5.83 -5.38
CA GLY A 253 9.15 6.49 -6.22
C GLY A 253 8.56 7.28 -7.39
N CYS A 254 9.27 7.31 -8.53
CA CYS A 254 8.82 7.92 -9.77
C CYS A 254 8.10 6.89 -10.65
N ASN A 255 7.04 7.32 -11.33
CA ASN A 255 6.37 6.48 -12.33
C ASN A 255 7.22 6.43 -13.61
N ARG A 256 7.82 5.28 -13.92
CA ARG A 256 8.73 5.08 -15.06
C ARG A 256 8.28 3.89 -15.90
N PRO A 257 8.57 3.84 -17.21
CA PRO A 257 8.18 2.72 -18.06
C PRO A 257 8.71 1.35 -17.59
N ASP A 258 9.94 1.31 -17.07
CA ASP A 258 10.59 0.10 -16.55
C ASP A 258 10.13 -0.25 -15.13
N ARG A 259 9.60 0.72 -14.37
CA ARG A 259 9.14 0.61 -12.97
C ARG A 259 7.86 1.42 -12.75
N PRO A 260 6.75 1.01 -13.39
CA PRO A 260 5.51 1.80 -13.37
C PRO A 260 4.80 1.70 -12.03
N TRP A 261 3.99 2.72 -11.74
CA TRP A 261 2.99 2.60 -10.70
C TRP A 261 1.87 1.68 -11.16
N ARG A 262 1.47 0.79 -10.27
CA ARG A 262 0.43 -0.21 -10.55
C ARG A 262 -0.71 -0.10 -9.55
N ARG A 263 -1.87 -0.59 -9.94
CA ARG A 263 -3.01 -0.70 -9.03
C ARG A 263 -2.78 -1.86 -8.05
N VAL A 264 -3.19 -1.67 -6.79
CA VAL A 264 -3.37 -2.76 -5.84
C VAL A 264 -4.59 -3.56 -6.27
N THR A 265 -4.49 -4.88 -6.35
CA THR A 265 -5.58 -5.76 -6.80
C THR A 265 -6.02 -6.73 -5.71
N LEU A 266 -7.29 -7.12 -5.76
CA LEU A 266 -7.85 -8.30 -5.13
C LEU A 266 -8.11 -9.32 -6.25
N GLU A 267 -7.34 -10.41 -6.28
CA GLU A 267 -7.38 -11.40 -7.37
C GLU A 267 -8.23 -12.61 -7.03
N GLY A 268 -8.29 -12.97 -5.76
CA GLY A 268 -9.15 -14.06 -5.31
C GLY A 268 -9.49 -13.94 -3.83
N SER A 269 -10.54 -14.67 -3.45
CA SER A 269 -10.97 -14.83 -2.06
C SER A 269 -11.71 -16.13 -1.88
N GLY A 270 -11.46 -16.81 -0.76
CA GLY A 270 -12.24 -17.97 -0.32
C GLY A 270 -13.63 -17.56 0.16
N THR A 271 -14.56 -18.51 0.12
CA THR A 271 -15.96 -18.31 0.53
C THR A 271 -16.32 -19.07 1.80
N GLN A 272 -15.36 -19.78 2.42
CA GLN A 272 -15.67 -20.51 3.66
C GLN A 272 -15.91 -19.53 4.79
N GLN A 273 -17.19 -19.36 5.13
CA GLN A 273 -17.60 -18.71 6.38
C GLN A 273 -17.20 -19.61 7.54
N PHE A 274 -16.47 -19.03 8.51
CA PHE A 274 -16.09 -19.69 9.77
C PHE A 274 -17.26 -19.92 10.74
N ASP A 275 -18.51 -19.89 10.27
CA ASP A 275 -19.72 -20.06 11.09
C ASP A 275 -19.91 -21.49 11.65
N ARG A 276 -19.00 -22.44 11.36
CA ARG A 276 -19.16 -23.86 11.77
C ARG A 276 -18.27 -24.36 12.91
N LEU A 277 -17.43 -23.53 13.52
CA LEU A 277 -16.56 -23.97 14.62
C LEU A 277 -17.04 -23.60 16.04
N GLN A 278 -18.29 -23.14 16.20
CA GLN A 278 -18.87 -22.89 17.53
C GLN A 278 -19.93 -23.90 17.97
N SER A 279 -19.99 -25.10 17.38
CA SER A 279 -20.85 -26.17 17.85
C SER A 279 -20.07 -27.48 17.94
N GLY A 280 -19.33 -27.62 19.02
CA GLY A 280 -18.65 -28.85 19.43
C GLY A 280 -18.33 -28.76 20.91
#